data_27567f3efa11aff1be26982c093fff7d
#
_entry.id   27567f3efa11aff1be26982c093fff7d
#
_cell.length_a   1.000
_cell.length_b   1.000
_cell.length_c   1.000
_cell.angle_alpha   90.00
_cell.angle_beta   90.00
_cell.angle_gamma   90.00
#
_symmetry.space_group_name_H-M   'P 1'
#
loop_
_entity.id
_entity.type
_entity.pdbx_description
1 polymer ?
#
loop_
_entity_poly.entity_id
_entity_poly.type
_entity_poly.pdbx_seq_one_letter_code
_entity_poly.pdbx_strand_id
1 'polypeptide(L)'
;MPPPPRPVKSGKKIAPLKPIKAAPTPVTASDGEAPWSAAELKSIRTEIAKDLARLQQELAVVEAEMNELISDSGEGAGDDQADSGTKTFEREHEMSLVINARDMVLQTERALDRIDSKTYGNCEECGNAIGKARLQVFPRATLCMICKQKEERR
;
A
#
# COMPACT_ATOMS: atom_id res chain seq x y z
N MET A 1 -12.53 50.36 1.32
CA MET A 1 -11.31 49.69 0.86
C MET A 1 -11.27 48.29 1.41
N PRO A 2 -11.15 47.26 0.58
CA PRO A 2 -10.96 45.91 1.09
C PRO A 2 -9.61 45.85 1.81
N PRO A 3 -9.49 45.11 2.95
CA PRO A 3 -8.23 44.97 3.65
C PRO A 3 -7.19 44.27 2.75
N PRO A 4 -5.90 44.64 2.87
CA PRO A 4 -4.87 43.98 2.08
C PRO A 4 -4.82 42.48 2.37
N PRO A 5 -4.54 41.64 1.36
CA PRO A 5 -4.41 40.20 1.61
C PRO A 5 -3.32 39.96 2.64
N ARG A 6 -3.62 39.15 3.65
CA ARG A 6 -2.63 38.74 4.65
C ARG A 6 -1.46 38.06 3.93
N PRO A 7 -0.21 38.37 4.28
CA PRO A 7 0.92 37.67 3.71
C PRO A 7 0.76 36.18 3.98
N VAL A 8 0.70 35.39 2.94
CA VAL A 8 0.74 33.94 3.04
C VAL A 8 2.10 33.63 3.67
N LYS A 9 2.07 33.15 4.91
CA LYS A 9 3.29 32.65 5.55
C LYS A 9 3.83 31.58 4.63
N SER A 10 4.96 31.90 4.01
CA SER A 10 5.71 30.94 3.19
C SER A 10 5.81 29.63 3.94
N GLY A 11 5.33 28.58 3.31
CA GLY A 11 5.27 27.27 3.94
C GLY A 11 6.61 26.94 4.58
N LYS A 12 6.55 26.43 5.79
CA LYS A 12 7.74 25.89 6.45
C LYS A 12 8.45 25.00 5.44
N LYS A 13 9.67 25.39 5.08
CA LYS A 13 10.53 24.52 4.30
C LYS A 13 10.57 23.21 5.05
N ILE A 14 9.94 22.18 4.46
CA ILE A 14 10.06 20.82 4.99
C ILE A 14 11.57 20.55 4.98
N ALA A 15 12.14 20.45 6.18
CA ALA A 15 13.55 20.09 6.29
C ALA A 15 13.75 18.79 5.49
N PRO A 16 14.77 18.71 4.62
CA PRO A 16 15.04 17.48 3.91
C PRO A 16 15.14 16.37 4.96
N LEU A 17 14.32 15.33 4.80
CA LEU A 17 14.40 14.15 5.64
C LEU A 17 15.87 13.76 5.67
N LYS A 18 16.47 13.83 6.86
CA LYS A 18 17.85 13.36 7.03
C LYS A 18 17.88 11.94 6.45
N PRO A 19 18.80 11.62 5.54
CA PRO A 19 18.92 10.26 5.09
C PRO A 19 19.08 9.42 6.36
N ILE A 20 18.12 8.57 6.60
CA ILE A 20 18.25 7.57 7.64
C ILE A 20 19.51 6.82 7.27
N LYS A 21 20.59 7.03 8.02
CA LYS A 21 21.75 6.18 7.89
C LYS A 21 21.27 4.79 8.24
N ALA A 22 20.84 4.08 7.21
CA ALA A 22 20.63 2.65 7.32
C ALA A 22 22.01 2.08 7.63
N ALA A 23 22.35 2.00 8.91
CA ALA A 23 23.34 1.02 9.30
C ALA A 23 22.88 -0.28 8.67
N PRO A 24 23.77 -1.07 8.04
CA PRO A 24 23.41 -2.38 7.58
C PRO A 24 23.11 -3.24 8.81
N THR A 25 21.94 -3.01 9.37
CA THR A 25 21.42 -3.90 10.37
C THR A 25 21.09 -5.19 9.66
N PRO A 26 21.64 -6.32 10.10
CA PRO A 26 21.16 -7.59 9.62
C PRO A 26 19.64 -7.57 9.74
N VAL A 27 18.94 -7.99 8.70
CA VAL A 27 17.49 -8.05 8.70
C VAL A 27 17.05 -8.74 9.98
N THR A 28 16.53 -7.96 10.91
CA THR A 28 16.37 -8.43 12.29
C THR A 28 15.13 -9.29 12.43
N ALA A 29 15.34 -10.49 12.89
CA ALA A 29 14.29 -11.30 13.47
C ALA A 29 13.95 -10.75 14.86
N SER A 30 12.73 -10.98 15.34
CA SER A 30 12.37 -10.68 16.72
C SER A 30 13.22 -11.47 17.70
N ASP A 31 13.30 -10.99 18.95
CA ASP A 31 14.08 -11.64 20.00
C ASP A 31 13.76 -13.14 20.09
N GLY A 32 14.79 -13.97 19.99
CA GLY A 32 14.68 -15.43 20.02
C GLY A 32 14.53 -16.11 18.65
N GLU A 33 14.40 -15.37 17.57
CA GLU A 33 14.38 -15.92 16.22
C GLU A 33 15.76 -15.83 15.56
N ALA A 34 16.07 -16.78 14.69
CA ALA A 34 17.28 -16.71 13.88
C ALA A 34 17.19 -15.55 12.87
N PRO A 35 18.28 -14.81 12.62
CA PRO A 35 18.27 -13.76 11.60
C PRO A 35 17.97 -14.34 10.21
N TRP A 36 17.39 -13.51 9.34
CA TRP A 36 17.11 -13.89 7.97
C TRP A 36 18.39 -14.28 7.23
N SER A 37 18.41 -15.49 6.66
CA SER A 37 19.50 -15.89 5.78
C SER A 37 19.33 -15.30 4.38
N ALA A 38 20.43 -15.20 3.62
CA ALA A 38 20.38 -14.74 2.23
C ALA A 38 19.49 -15.63 1.36
N ALA A 39 19.47 -16.93 1.61
CA ALA A 39 18.61 -17.87 0.89
C ALA A 39 17.12 -17.65 1.19
N GLU A 40 16.78 -17.39 2.45
CA GLU A 40 15.41 -17.09 2.87
C GLU A 40 14.92 -15.78 2.25
N LEU A 41 15.73 -14.74 2.26
CA LEU A 41 15.40 -13.45 1.64
C LEU A 41 15.20 -13.58 0.13
N LYS A 42 16.04 -14.35 -0.54
CA LYS A 42 15.90 -14.62 -1.98
C LYS A 42 14.61 -15.37 -2.29
N SER A 43 14.25 -16.34 -1.48
CA SER A 43 13.01 -17.10 -1.62
C SER A 43 11.78 -16.20 -1.45
N ILE A 44 11.76 -15.39 -0.40
CA ILE A 44 10.68 -14.43 -0.14
C ILE A 44 10.58 -13.37 -1.25
N ARG A 45 11.71 -12.87 -1.72
CA ARG A 45 11.73 -11.93 -2.83
C ARG A 45 11.07 -12.52 -4.09
N THR A 46 11.35 -13.76 -4.38
CA THR A 46 10.73 -14.47 -5.51
C THR A 46 9.21 -14.60 -5.33
N GLU A 47 8.77 -14.97 -4.15
CA GLU A 47 7.33 -15.06 -3.84
C GLU A 47 6.63 -13.70 -3.96
N ILE A 48 7.21 -12.66 -3.40
CA ILE A 48 6.65 -11.31 -3.47
C ILE A 48 6.62 -10.81 -4.91
N ALA A 49 7.64 -11.07 -5.70
CA ALA A 49 7.68 -10.70 -7.12
C ALA A 49 6.56 -11.40 -7.92
N LYS A 50 6.30 -12.67 -7.65
CA LYS A 50 5.19 -13.41 -8.27
C LYS A 50 3.83 -12.83 -7.85
N ASP A 51 3.67 -12.54 -6.57
CA ASP A 51 2.46 -11.90 -6.05
C ASP A 51 2.24 -10.53 -6.69
N LEU A 52 3.29 -9.75 -6.84
CA LEU A 52 3.20 -8.44 -7.49
C LEU A 52 2.68 -8.57 -8.93
N ALA A 53 3.23 -9.50 -9.70
CA ALA A 53 2.79 -9.73 -11.09
C ALA A 53 1.30 -10.13 -11.13
N ARG A 54 0.86 -11.01 -10.24
CA ARG A 54 -0.52 -11.43 -10.13
C ARG A 54 -1.43 -10.26 -9.75
N LEU A 55 -1.05 -9.48 -8.75
CA LEU A 55 -1.82 -8.33 -8.28
C LEU A 55 -1.92 -7.23 -9.33
N GLN A 56 -0.88 -7.00 -10.11
CA GLN A 56 -0.91 -6.05 -11.23
C GLN A 56 -1.89 -6.50 -12.32
N GLN A 57 -1.99 -7.79 -12.61
CA GLN A 57 -2.98 -8.33 -13.55
C GLN A 57 -4.41 -8.17 -13.01
N GLU A 58 -4.62 -8.48 -11.73
CA GLU A 58 -5.92 -8.29 -11.07
C GLU A 58 -6.35 -6.81 -11.10
N LEU A 59 -5.41 -5.91 -10.84
CA LEU A 59 -5.66 -4.47 -10.91
C LEU A 59 -6.07 -4.06 -12.33
N ALA A 60 -5.38 -4.54 -13.35
CA ALA A 60 -5.72 -4.24 -14.75
C ALA A 60 -7.14 -4.70 -15.10
N VAL A 61 -7.56 -5.85 -14.61
CA VAL A 61 -8.93 -6.39 -14.82
C VAL A 61 -9.96 -5.50 -14.17
N VAL A 62 -9.82 -5.16 -12.88
CA VAL A 62 -10.81 -4.33 -12.18
C VAL A 62 -10.85 -2.90 -12.72
N GLU A 63 -9.71 -2.36 -13.16
CA GLU A 63 -9.68 -1.05 -13.83
C GLU A 63 -10.41 -1.07 -15.17
N ALA A 64 -10.28 -2.14 -15.96
CA ALA A 64 -11.00 -2.32 -17.22
C ALA A 64 -12.51 -2.42 -16.97
N GLU A 65 -12.93 -3.20 -15.98
CA GLU A 65 -14.34 -3.32 -15.57
C GLU A 65 -14.91 -1.97 -15.13
N MET A 66 -14.16 -1.20 -14.36
CA MET A 66 -14.55 0.15 -13.95
C MET A 66 -14.73 1.09 -15.15
N ASN A 67 -13.81 1.03 -16.12
CA ASN A 67 -13.88 1.84 -17.33
C ASN A 67 -15.09 1.47 -18.18
N GLU A 68 -15.44 0.19 -18.28
CA GLU A 68 -16.69 -0.25 -18.95
C GLU A 68 -17.93 0.31 -18.29
N LEU A 69 -18.01 0.24 -16.95
CA LEU A 69 -19.14 0.82 -16.21
C LEU A 69 -19.29 2.32 -16.43
N ILE A 70 -18.17 3.06 -16.47
CA ILE A 70 -18.15 4.49 -16.72
C ILE A 70 -18.64 4.78 -18.15
N SER A 71 -18.19 4.00 -19.14
CA SER A 71 -18.62 4.15 -20.54
C SER A 71 -20.12 3.88 -20.72
N ASP A 72 -20.61 2.80 -20.13
CA ASP A 72 -22.02 2.42 -20.21
C ASP A 72 -22.94 3.45 -19.55
N SER A 73 -22.51 4.08 -18.47
CA SER A 73 -23.29 5.08 -17.76
C SER A 73 -23.43 6.40 -18.55
N GLY A 74 -22.59 6.65 -19.55
CA GLY A 74 -22.66 7.82 -20.43
C GLY A 74 -23.75 7.74 -21.51
N GLU A 75 -24.26 6.55 -21.79
CA GLU A 75 -25.26 6.28 -22.85
C GLU A 75 -26.70 6.21 -22.34
N GLY A 76 -26.92 6.33 -21.04
CA GLY A 76 -28.20 6.05 -20.39
C GLY A 76 -29.17 7.22 -20.31
N ALA A 77 -29.47 7.92 -21.40
CA ALA A 77 -30.56 8.88 -21.42
C ALA A 77 -31.90 8.13 -21.37
N GLY A 78 -32.53 8.06 -20.20
CA GLY A 78 -33.85 7.44 -20.02
C GLY A 78 -33.93 6.38 -18.94
N ASP A 79 -32.89 6.19 -18.15
CA ASP A 79 -32.94 5.31 -16.99
C ASP A 79 -33.86 5.86 -15.90
N ASP A 80 -34.69 4.99 -15.29
CA ASP A 80 -35.48 5.38 -14.15
C ASP A 80 -34.62 5.54 -12.88
N GLN A 81 -35.19 6.04 -11.79
CA GLN A 81 -34.46 6.25 -10.53
C GLN A 81 -33.92 4.95 -9.91
N ALA A 82 -34.61 3.84 -10.08
CA ALA A 82 -34.18 2.55 -9.56
C ALA A 82 -32.94 2.05 -10.29
N ASP A 83 -32.92 2.13 -11.63
CA ASP A 83 -31.76 1.77 -12.45
C ASP A 83 -30.57 2.68 -12.20
N SER A 84 -30.81 3.99 -12.04
CA SER A 84 -29.78 4.97 -11.70
C SER A 84 -29.15 4.68 -10.33
N GLY A 85 -29.94 4.32 -9.33
CA GLY A 85 -29.46 3.93 -8.01
C GLY A 85 -28.63 2.65 -8.03
N THR A 86 -29.04 1.66 -8.80
CA THR A 86 -28.31 0.40 -8.99
C THR A 86 -26.96 0.63 -9.66
N LYS A 87 -26.92 1.43 -10.71
CA LYS A 87 -25.69 1.79 -11.43
C LYS A 87 -24.71 2.56 -10.54
N THR A 88 -25.20 3.47 -9.71
CA THR A 88 -24.38 4.20 -8.74
C THR A 88 -23.76 3.24 -7.73
N PHE A 89 -24.53 2.30 -7.21
CA PHE A 89 -24.06 1.28 -6.29
C PHE A 89 -22.98 0.39 -6.91
N GLU A 90 -23.21 -0.08 -8.14
CA GLU A 90 -22.22 -0.89 -8.88
C GLU A 90 -20.92 -0.13 -9.10
N ARG A 91 -21.01 1.15 -9.46
CA ARG A 91 -19.84 2.01 -9.67
C ARG A 91 -19.05 2.23 -8.39
N GLU A 92 -19.72 2.47 -7.27
CA GLU A 92 -19.08 2.60 -5.95
C GLU A 92 -18.40 1.30 -5.53
N HIS A 93 -19.04 0.17 -5.78
CA HIS A 93 -18.47 -1.15 -5.49
C HIS A 93 -17.20 -1.40 -6.31
N GLU A 94 -17.24 -1.17 -7.62
CA GLU A 94 -16.08 -1.31 -8.50
C GLU A 94 -14.96 -0.35 -8.12
N MET A 95 -15.28 0.89 -7.74
CA MET A 95 -14.29 1.84 -7.25
C MET A 95 -13.58 1.33 -6.00
N SER A 96 -14.31 0.72 -5.07
CA SER A 96 -13.73 0.10 -3.88
C SER A 96 -12.78 -1.04 -4.22
N LEU A 97 -13.13 -1.87 -5.20
CA LEU A 97 -12.26 -2.95 -5.69
C LEU A 97 -10.96 -2.41 -6.31
N VAL A 98 -11.06 -1.35 -7.10
CA VAL A 98 -9.89 -0.69 -7.72
C VAL A 98 -8.96 -0.12 -6.66
N ILE A 99 -9.49 0.61 -5.69
CA ILE A 99 -8.71 1.21 -4.59
C ILE A 99 -7.99 0.11 -3.80
N ASN A 100 -8.69 -0.94 -3.46
CA ASN A 100 -8.15 -2.07 -2.72
C ASN A 100 -7.03 -2.78 -3.49
N ALA A 101 -7.25 -3.02 -4.78
CA ALA A 101 -6.25 -3.63 -5.65
C ALA A 101 -4.99 -2.76 -5.79
N ARG A 102 -5.15 -1.45 -5.92
CA ARG A 102 -4.03 -0.50 -5.96
C ARG A 102 -3.23 -0.50 -4.66
N ASP A 103 -3.91 -0.50 -3.53
CA ASP A 103 -3.26 -0.54 -2.22
C ASP A 103 -2.44 -1.81 -2.04
N MET A 104 -2.95 -2.95 -2.49
CA MET A 104 -2.23 -4.22 -2.44
C MET A 104 -0.99 -4.22 -3.34
N VAL A 105 -1.07 -3.64 -4.53
CA VAL A 105 0.07 -3.48 -5.43
C VAL A 105 1.14 -2.60 -4.78
N LEU A 106 0.76 -1.45 -4.26
CA LEU A 106 1.69 -0.51 -3.60
C LEU A 106 2.37 -1.14 -2.38
N GLN A 107 1.63 -1.85 -1.57
CA GLN A 107 2.17 -2.56 -0.40
C GLN A 107 3.20 -3.62 -0.83
N THR A 108 2.91 -4.34 -1.89
CA THR A 108 3.78 -5.39 -2.42
C THR A 108 5.06 -4.79 -3.02
N GLU A 109 4.95 -3.69 -3.74
CA GLU A 109 6.11 -2.93 -4.26
C GLU A 109 6.99 -2.43 -3.12
N ARG A 110 6.41 -1.89 -2.06
CA ARG A 110 7.17 -1.48 -0.85
C ARG A 110 7.91 -2.64 -0.23
N ALA A 111 7.29 -3.81 -0.14
CA ALA A 111 7.95 -4.99 0.42
C ALA A 111 9.17 -5.40 -0.40
N LEU A 112 9.07 -5.36 -1.75
CA LEU A 112 10.22 -5.61 -2.62
C LEU A 112 11.33 -4.57 -2.43
N ASP A 113 10.99 -3.30 -2.39
CA ASP A 113 11.94 -2.21 -2.18
C ASP A 113 12.67 -2.37 -0.84
N ARG A 114 11.98 -2.81 0.18
CA ARG A 114 12.58 -3.05 1.50
C ARG A 114 13.55 -4.22 1.50
N ILE A 115 13.29 -5.26 0.74
CA ILE A 115 14.24 -6.36 0.55
C ILE A 115 15.51 -5.84 -0.14
N ASP A 116 15.34 -5.09 -1.22
CA ASP A 116 16.44 -4.55 -2.01
C ASP A 116 17.25 -3.51 -1.22
N SER A 117 16.61 -2.73 -0.35
CA SER A 117 17.26 -1.75 0.53
C SER A 117 17.78 -2.34 1.84
N LYS A 118 17.59 -3.65 2.07
CA LYS A 118 18.00 -4.37 3.29
C LYS A 118 17.33 -3.89 4.57
N THR A 119 16.11 -3.36 4.44
CA THR A 119 15.28 -2.91 5.58
C THR A 119 14.08 -3.83 5.83
N TYR A 120 13.96 -4.91 5.06
CA TYR A 120 12.90 -5.90 5.21
C TYR A 120 12.90 -6.51 6.61
N GLY A 121 11.72 -6.69 7.18
CA GLY A 121 11.57 -7.23 8.54
C GLY A 121 11.50 -6.18 9.64
N ASN A 122 11.79 -4.92 9.34
CA ASN A 122 11.65 -3.82 10.29
C ASN A 122 10.32 -3.07 10.05
N CYS A 123 9.62 -2.73 11.14
CA CYS A 123 8.41 -1.94 11.06
C CYS A 123 8.71 -0.54 10.52
N GLU A 124 7.90 -0.05 9.59
CA GLU A 124 8.05 1.29 9.01
C GLU A 124 7.81 2.42 10.02
N GLU A 125 6.96 2.19 11.03
CA GLU A 125 6.62 3.22 12.02
C GLU A 125 7.55 3.21 13.23
N CYS A 126 7.72 2.08 13.89
CA CYS A 126 8.47 2.01 15.14
C CYS A 126 9.91 1.51 15.00
N GLY A 127 10.28 0.97 13.85
CA GLY A 127 11.61 0.43 13.61
C GLY A 127 11.90 -0.92 14.27
N ASN A 128 10.99 -1.45 15.07
CA ASN A 128 11.15 -2.77 15.71
C ASN A 128 10.94 -3.89 14.68
N ALA A 129 11.48 -5.07 14.99
CA ALA A 129 11.31 -6.24 14.15
C ALA A 129 9.83 -6.65 14.06
N ILE A 130 9.37 -6.98 12.85
CA ILE A 130 7.99 -7.44 12.62
C ILE A 130 7.81 -8.88 13.14
N GLY A 131 8.84 -9.68 13.08
CA GLY A 131 8.79 -11.09 13.41
C GLY A 131 8.82 -11.98 12.17
N LYS A 132 9.71 -12.93 12.16
CA LYS A 132 9.93 -13.83 11.03
C LYS A 132 8.71 -14.70 10.74
N ALA A 133 8.05 -15.22 11.79
CA ALA A 133 6.85 -16.04 11.67
C ALA A 133 5.71 -15.27 10.98
N ARG A 134 5.51 -14.01 11.35
CA ARG A 134 4.50 -13.15 10.72
C ARG A 134 4.79 -12.90 9.24
N LEU A 135 6.05 -12.65 8.89
CA LEU A 135 6.47 -12.41 7.52
C LEU A 135 6.42 -13.66 6.64
N GLN A 136 6.59 -14.84 7.22
CA GLN A 136 6.39 -16.09 6.49
C GLN A 136 4.94 -16.31 6.07
N VAL A 137 4.00 -15.85 6.89
CA VAL A 137 2.56 -15.90 6.59
C VAL A 137 2.11 -14.72 5.74
N PHE A 138 2.61 -13.52 6.05
CA PHE A 138 2.29 -12.27 5.36
C PHE A 138 3.56 -11.57 4.86
N PRO A 139 4.15 -12.03 3.75
CA PRO A 139 5.42 -11.47 3.26
C PRO A 139 5.37 -9.97 2.94
N ARG A 140 4.18 -9.45 2.64
CA ARG A 140 3.96 -8.03 2.31
C ARG A 140 3.84 -7.12 3.52
N ALA A 141 3.87 -7.65 4.72
CA ALA A 141 3.70 -6.85 5.93
C ALA A 141 4.84 -5.83 6.09
N THR A 142 4.49 -4.57 6.32
CA THR A 142 5.41 -3.46 6.53
C THR A 142 5.31 -2.88 7.94
N LEU A 143 4.30 -3.28 8.70
CA LEU A 143 4.07 -2.86 10.07
C LEU A 143 4.09 -4.03 11.03
N CYS A 144 4.61 -3.80 12.23
CA CYS A 144 4.49 -4.79 13.30
C CYS A 144 3.02 -4.87 13.78
N MET A 145 2.70 -5.91 14.54
CA MET A 145 1.33 -6.14 15.04
C MET A 145 0.78 -4.93 15.80
N ILE A 146 1.60 -4.33 16.65
CA ILE A 146 1.20 -3.19 17.48
C ILE A 146 0.88 -1.96 16.61
N CYS A 147 1.74 -1.62 15.66
CA CYS A 147 1.53 -0.48 14.77
C CYS A 147 0.34 -0.73 13.82
N LYS A 148 0.16 -1.96 13.35
CA LYS A 148 -1.00 -2.32 12.52
C LYS A 148 -2.31 -2.14 13.29
N GLN A 149 -2.37 -2.58 14.54
CA GLN A 149 -3.55 -2.38 15.38
C GLN A 149 -3.83 -0.89 15.65
N LYS A 150 -2.80 -0.07 15.82
CA LYS A 150 -2.97 1.38 15.97
C LYS A 150 -3.53 2.02 14.69
N GLU A 151 -3.08 1.59 13.54
CA GLU A 151 -3.59 2.06 12.25
C GLU A 151 -5.07 1.73 12.08
N GLU A 152 -5.47 0.51 12.43
CA GLU A 152 -6.85 0.04 12.32
C GLU A 152 -7.82 0.74 13.28
N ARG A 153 -7.32 1.31 14.38
CA ARG A 153 -8.12 2.07 15.33
C ARG A 153 -8.35 3.52 14.96
N ARG A 154 -7.67 4.02 13.96
CA ARG A 154 -7.86 5.38 13.44
C ARG A 154 -9.08 5.40 12.48
#